data_1dc19a2228092c1705142dd3e12fdbc2
#
_entry.id   1dc19a2228092c1705142dd3e12fdbc2
#
_cell.length_a   1.000
_cell.length_b   1.000
_cell.length_c   1.000
_cell.angle_alpha   90.00
_cell.angle_beta   90.00
_cell.angle_gamma   90.00
#
_symmetry.space_group_name_H-M   'P 1'
#
loop_
_entity.id
_entity.type
_entity.pdbx_description
1 polymer ?
#
loop_
_entity_poly.entity_id
_entity_poly.type
_entity_poly.pdbx_seq_one_letter_code
_entity_poly.pdbx_strand_id
1 'polypeptide(L)'
;MITNRITIFAAAVGFLGMAGLALAKEKGGSGMDNYTKGNQFFENKQYEQAVAEFAKAIEANGKQPAFYENRGFAYIALEKGPEAVADFSKAIELAPKDERAYLGRTQASLLQKDYAQALADASKAIELKPDNAIAYKFRGFAEIGLSQWDKAVTDFTTANQKNPDDPQNYDRRAWANRNLKNYDAAVADYTILIEKNPADTEALVRRGATYTSMTQYEKAVADYQAALKLKPDDYDTVQRLQYVQAALASKNAPPPTATPAPTPEKPGLITPLNIGIAIAVLIIIAIIGRLITRGKAEETSSGRIR
;
A
#
# COMPACT_ATOMS: atom_id res chain seq x y z
N MET A 1 7.86 8.51 -3.94
CA MET A 1 6.55 8.09 -4.48
C MET A 1 6.41 6.61 -4.21
N ILE A 2 5.72 6.26 -3.13
CA ILE A 2 5.49 4.86 -2.75
C ILE A 2 4.31 4.40 -3.59
N THR A 3 4.58 3.70 -4.66
CA THR A 3 3.55 2.97 -5.43
C THR A 3 3.05 1.85 -4.53
N ASN A 4 1.98 2.14 -3.80
CA ASN A 4 1.23 1.17 -3.02
C ASN A 4 0.51 0.24 -4.01
N ARG A 5 1.22 -0.75 -4.55
CA ARG A 5 0.59 -1.87 -5.22
C ARG A 5 -0.23 -2.58 -4.15
N ILE A 6 -1.53 -2.29 -4.14
CA ILE A 6 -2.51 -3.14 -3.49
C ILE A 6 -2.44 -4.45 -4.27
N THR A 7 -1.55 -5.33 -3.85
CA THR A 7 -1.47 -6.68 -4.38
C THR A 7 -2.68 -7.40 -3.82
N ILE A 8 -3.82 -7.25 -4.50
CA ILE A 8 -5.02 -8.06 -4.27
C ILE A 8 -4.68 -9.40 -4.88
N PHE A 9 -4.01 -10.24 -4.08
CA PHE A 9 -3.51 -11.52 -4.56
C PHE A 9 -4.64 -12.47 -4.89
N ALA A 10 -4.50 -13.11 -6.05
CA ALA A 10 -5.29 -14.22 -6.59
C ALA A 10 -5.40 -15.47 -5.66
N ALA A 11 -4.85 -15.43 -4.45
CA ALA A 11 -4.88 -16.56 -3.52
C ALA A 11 -6.28 -16.93 -3.02
N ALA A 12 -7.27 -16.03 -3.10
CA ALA A 12 -8.66 -16.35 -2.77
C ALA A 12 -9.40 -17.10 -3.88
N VAL A 13 -8.83 -17.19 -5.08
CA VAL A 13 -9.47 -17.79 -6.26
C VAL A 13 -9.52 -19.31 -6.16
N GLY A 14 -8.58 -19.94 -5.44
CA GLY A 14 -8.49 -21.41 -5.38
C GLY A 14 -9.59 -22.10 -4.55
N PHE A 15 -10.23 -21.41 -3.61
CA PHE A 15 -11.17 -22.09 -2.69
C PHE A 15 -12.65 -21.98 -3.11
N LEU A 16 -13.01 -21.05 -3.96
CA LEU A 16 -14.39 -20.86 -4.42
C LEU A 16 -14.79 -21.77 -5.59
N GLY A 17 -13.82 -22.34 -6.32
CA GLY A 17 -14.08 -23.19 -7.49
C GLY A 17 -14.60 -24.59 -7.19
N MET A 18 -14.34 -25.17 -6.01
CA MET A 18 -14.63 -26.57 -5.73
C MET A 18 -16.08 -26.88 -5.33
N ALA A 19 -16.83 -25.94 -4.81
CA ALA A 19 -18.22 -26.20 -4.37
C ALA A 19 -19.21 -26.39 -5.52
N GLY A 20 -18.88 -25.93 -6.74
CA GLY A 20 -19.72 -26.10 -7.94
C GLY A 20 -19.60 -27.44 -8.61
N LEU A 21 -18.55 -28.23 -8.36
CA LEU A 21 -18.34 -29.52 -9.06
C LEU A 21 -19.29 -30.65 -8.63
N ALA A 22 -19.79 -30.60 -7.41
CA ALA A 22 -20.58 -31.71 -6.87
C ALA A 22 -22.03 -31.80 -7.41
N LEU A 23 -22.62 -30.67 -7.82
CA LEU A 23 -24.02 -30.59 -8.26
C LEU A 23 -24.20 -30.76 -9.79
N ALA A 24 -23.13 -30.73 -10.56
CA ALA A 24 -23.18 -30.71 -12.03
C ALA A 24 -23.17 -32.13 -12.68
N LYS A 25 -23.01 -33.18 -11.89
CA LYS A 25 -22.78 -34.53 -12.45
C LYS A 25 -24.05 -35.26 -12.92
N GLU A 26 -25.23 -34.70 -12.70
CA GLU A 26 -26.49 -35.47 -12.96
C GLU A 26 -27.27 -35.15 -14.23
N LYS A 27 -26.97 -34.09 -14.98
CA LYS A 27 -27.59 -33.87 -16.31
C LYS A 27 -26.59 -33.22 -17.24
N GLY A 28 -25.99 -33.97 -18.17
CA GLY A 28 -25.25 -33.44 -19.30
C GLY A 28 -26.10 -32.45 -20.10
N GLY A 29 -26.14 -31.20 -19.60
CA GLY A 29 -26.80 -30.08 -20.27
C GLY A 29 -25.85 -29.44 -21.27
N SER A 30 -26.42 -28.80 -22.31
CA SER A 30 -25.67 -28.06 -23.31
C SER A 30 -24.67 -27.11 -22.65
N GLY A 31 -23.37 -27.21 -23.00
CA GLY A 31 -22.28 -26.40 -22.49
C GLY A 31 -21.51 -26.98 -21.30
N MET A 32 -21.92 -28.04 -20.62
CA MET A 32 -21.24 -28.59 -19.44
C MET A 32 -19.85 -29.16 -19.74
N ASP A 33 -19.65 -29.75 -20.91
CA ASP A 33 -18.33 -30.28 -21.31
C ASP A 33 -17.32 -29.13 -21.46
N ASN A 34 -17.74 -28.02 -22.06
CA ASN A 34 -16.91 -26.83 -22.19
C ASN A 34 -16.65 -26.18 -20.82
N TYR A 35 -17.68 -26.13 -19.96
CA TYR A 35 -17.51 -25.63 -18.58
C TYR A 35 -16.49 -26.46 -17.78
N THR A 36 -16.55 -27.79 -17.90
CA THR A 36 -15.60 -28.70 -17.25
C THR A 36 -14.18 -28.50 -17.78
N LYS A 37 -14.00 -28.36 -19.09
CA LYS A 37 -12.71 -28.05 -19.71
C LYS A 37 -12.19 -26.66 -19.26
N GLY A 38 -13.08 -25.67 -19.21
CA GLY A 38 -12.74 -24.33 -18.71
C GLY A 38 -12.22 -24.37 -17.29
N ASN A 39 -12.85 -25.16 -16.39
CA ASN A 39 -12.37 -25.36 -15.03
C ASN A 39 -10.98 -26.03 -14.99
N GLN A 40 -10.75 -27.04 -15.83
CA GLN A 40 -9.42 -27.69 -15.92
C GLN A 40 -8.33 -26.70 -16.37
N PHE A 41 -8.62 -25.88 -17.38
CA PHE A 41 -7.69 -24.82 -17.80
C PHE A 41 -7.44 -23.79 -16.69
N PHE A 42 -8.50 -23.40 -15.97
CA PHE A 42 -8.40 -22.46 -14.85
C PHE A 42 -7.51 -23.00 -13.72
N GLU A 43 -7.70 -24.27 -13.32
CA GLU A 43 -6.88 -24.95 -12.31
C GLU A 43 -5.41 -25.03 -12.74
N ASN A 44 -5.15 -25.21 -14.04
CA ASN A 44 -3.82 -25.22 -14.64
C ASN A 44 -3.27 -23.79 -14.89
N LYS A 45 -3.95 -22.73 -14.40
CA LYS A 45 -3.59 -21.33 -14.60
C LYS A 45 -3.52 -20.88 -16.07
N GLN A 46 -4.19 -21.58 -16.94
CA GLN A 46 -4.31 -21.29 -18.38
C GLN A 46 -5.58 -20.46 -18.61
N TYR A 47 -5.56 -19.22 -18.09
CA TYR A 47 -6.77 -18.41 -17.94
C TYR A 47 -7.39 -17.97 -19.26
N GLU A 48 -6.59 -17.71 -20.31
CA GLU A 48 -7.11 -17.39 -21.64
C GLU A 48 -7.89 -18.58 -22.25
N GLN A 49 -7.36 -19.80 -22.11
CA GLN A 49 -8.05 -21.00 -22.55
C GLN A 49 -9.31 -21.26 -21.72
N ALA A 50 -9.25 -20.99 -20.41
CA ALA A 50 -10.43 -21.08 -19.55
C ALA A 50 -11.54 -20.13 -20.02
N VAL A 51 -11.20 -18.87 -20.31
CA VAL A 51 -12.15 -17.87 -20.85
C VAL A 51 -12.78 -18.36 -22.15
N ALA A 52 -11.99 -18.93 -23.08
CA ALA A 52 -12.49 -19.42 -24.35
C ALA A 52 -13.48 -20.58 -24.15
N GLU A 53 -13.19 -21.54 -23.28
CA GLU A 53 -14.08 -22.67 -23.02
C GLU A 53 -15.34 -22.23 -22.25
N PHE A 54 -15.23 -21.32 -21.27
CA PHE A 54 -16.41 -20.76 -20.63
C PHE A 54 -17.30 -19.97 -21.61
N ALA A 55 -16.71 -19.27 -22.58
CA ALA A 55 -17.47 -18.58 -23.62
C ALA A 55 -18.30 -19.59 -24.44
N LYS A 56 -17.72 -20.70 -24.87
CA LYS A 56 -18.45 -21.78 -25.55
C LYS A 56 -19.56 -22.36 -24.66
N ALA A 57 -19.32 -22.52 -23.36
CA ALA A 57 -20.33 -22.98 -22.42
C ALA A 57 -21.54 -22.01 -22.35
N ILE A 58 -21.26 -20.73 -22.33
CA ILE A 58 -22.26 -19.64 -22.31
C ILE A 58 -23.05 -19.60 -23.65
N GLU A 59 -22.37 -19.73 -24.77
CA GLU A 59 -23.01 -19.81 -26.10
C GLU A 59 -24.00 -21.00 -26.16
N ALA A 60 -23.61 -22.15 -25.61
CA ALA A 60 -24.44 -23.34 -25.58
C ALA A 60 -25.62 -23.20 -24.58
N ASN A 61 -25.42 -22.54 -23.45
CA ASN A 61 -26.46 -22.29 -22.45
C ASN A 61 -26.17 -21.02 -21.60
N GLY A 62 -26.61 -19.88 -22.08
CA GLY A 62 -26.43 -18.57 -21.38
C GLY A 62 -27.32 -18.37 -20.14
N LYS A 63 -28.00 -19.39 -19.62
CA LYS A 63 -28.85 -19.27 -18.42
C LYS A 63 -28.19 -19.83 -17.15
N GLN A 64 -26.95 -20.26 -17.23
CA GLN A 64 -26.21 -20.82 -16.09
C GLN A 64 -25.31 -19.76 -15.43
N PRO A 65 -25.62 -19.28 -14.22
CA PRO A 65 -24.83 -18.26 -13.52
C PRO A 65 -23.37 -18.67 -13.37
N ALA A 66 -23.12 -19.94 -13.05
CA ALA A 66 -21.77 -20.47 -12.81
C ALA A 66 -20.83 -20.33 -14.03
N PHE A 67 -21.33 -20.29 -15.24
CA PHE A 67 -20.51 -20.12 -16.43
C PHE A 67 -19.93 -18.70 -16.49
N TYR A 68 -20.76 -17.70 -16.18
CA TYR A 68 -20.34 -16.31 -16.07
C TYR A 68 -19.44 -16.07 -14.87
N GLU A 69 -19.76 -16.65 -13.70
CA GLU A 69 -18.93 -16.53 -12.52
C GLU A 69 -17.50 -17.01 -12.79
N ASN A 70 -17.36 -18.22 -13.34
CA ASN A 70 -16.04 -18.80 -13.56
C ASN A 70 -15.27 -18.07 -14.67
N ARG A 71 -15.95 -17.57 -15.71
CA ARG A 71 -15.31 -16.69 -16.70
C ARG A 71 -14.90 -15.35 -16.07
N GLY A 72 -15.72 -14.77 -15.21
CA GLY A 72 -15.41 -13.58 -14.43
C GLY A 72 -14.17 -13.77 -13.56
N PHE A 73 -14.04 -14.91 -12.87
CA PHE A 73 -12.81 -15.22 -12.12
C PHE A 73 -11.59 -15.39 -13.03
N ALA A 74 -11.75 -16.00 -14.21
CA ALA A 74 -10.67 -16.06 -15.18
C ALA A 74 -10.24 -14.65 -15.66
N TYR A 75 -11.20 -13.76 -15.88
CA TYR A 75 -10.91 -12.36 -16.21
C TYR A 75 -10.21 -11.62 -15.06
N ILE A 76 -10.58 -11.87 -13.80
CA ILE A 76 -9.83 -11.30 -12.64
C ILE A 76 -8.37 -11.77 -12.66
N ALA A 77 -8.13 -13.06 -12.92
CA ALA A 77 -6.78 -13.61 -12.98
C ALA A 77 -5.95 -13.02 -14.14
N LEU A 78 -6.61 -12.55 -15.19
CA LEU A 78 -6.02 -11.82 -16.32
C LEU A 78 -5.98 -10.31 -16.12
N GLU A 79 -6.34 -9.81 -14.95
CA GLU A 79 -6.46 -8.37 -14.63
C GLU A 79 -7.44 -7.60 -15.54
N LYS A 80 -8.40 -8.30 -16.16
CA LYS A 80 -9.46 -7.77 -17.03
C LYS A 80 -10.70 -7.41 -16.20
N GLY A 81 -10.58 -6.31 -15.44
CA GLY A 81 -11.60 -5.87 -14.49
C GLY A 81 -12.97 -5.58 -15.12
N PRO A 82 -13.07 -4.80 -16.21
CA PRO A 82 -14.34 -4.48 -16.85
C PRO A 82 -15.10 -5.73 -17.33
N GLU A 83 -14.41 -6.68 -17.95
CA GLU A 83 -15.00 -7.95 -18.42
C GLU A 83 -15.49 -8.79 -17.25
N ALA A 84 -14.71 -8.84 -16.15
CA ALA A 84 -15.11 -9.54 -14.94
C ALA A 84 -16.38 -8.94 -14.32
N VAL A 85 -16.48 -7.61 -14.22
CA VAL A 85 -17.67 -6.90 -13.70
C VAL A 85 -18.89 -7.23 -14.57
N ALA A 86 -18.76 -7.26 -15.89
CA ALA A 86 -19.85 -7.59 -16.79
C ALA A 86 -20.35 -9.03 -16.56
N ASP A 87 -19.44 -9.99 -16.41
CA ASP A 87 -19.80 -11.38 -16.18
C ASP A 87 -20.47 -11.59 -14.81
N PHE A 88 -19.91 -11.05 -13.74
CA PHE A 88 -20.55 -11.13 -12.42
C PHE A 88 -21.89 -10.41 -12.38
N SER A 89 -22.05 -9.30 -13.12
CA SER A 89 -23.34 -8.62 -13.23
C SER A 89 -24.38 -9.51 -13.89
N LYS A 90 -23.98 -10.27 -14.93
CA LYS A 90 -24.87 -11.25 -15.56
C LYS A 90 -25.18 -12.44 -14.65
N ALA A 91 -24.21 -12.90 -13.88
CA ALA A 91 -24.43 -13.95 -12.88
C ALA A 91 -25.43 -13.49 -11.81
N ILE A 92 -25.32 -12.25 -11.30
CA ILE A 92 -26.26 -11.66 -10.33
C ILE A 92 -27.67 -11.52 -10.93
N GLU A 93 -27.80 -11.10 -12.20
CA GLU A 93 -29.10 -11.03 -12.87
C GLU A 93 -29.78 -12.40 -12.90
N LEU A 94 -29.02 -13.47 -13.19
CA LEU A 94 -29.51 -14.83 -13.25
C LEU A 94 -29.77 -15.45 -11.86
N ALA A 95 -28.97 -15.10 -10.87
CA ALA A 95 -29.05 -15.63 -9.51
C ALA A 95 -28.82 -14.53 -8.46
N PRO A 96 -29.82 -13.67 -8.19
CA PRO A 96 -29.66 -12.48 -7.31
C PRO A 96 -29.47 -12.81 -5.83
N LYS A 97 -29.55 -14.07 -5.43
CA LYS A 97 -29.29 -14.55 -4.06
C LYS A 97 -27.96 -15.32 -3.95
N ASP A 98 -27.17 -15.38 -5.02
CA ASP A 98 -25.86 -16.01 -4.96
C ASP A 98 -24.81 -15.01 -4.47
N GLU A 99 -24.35 -15.18 -3.25
CA GLU A 99 -23.34 -14.35 -2.60
C GLU A 99 -21.99 -14.37 -3.33
N ARG A 100 -21.66 -15.49 -4.02
CA ARG A 100 -20.39 -15.64 -4.75
C ARG A 100 -20.26 -14.63 -5.89
N ALA A 101 -21.34 -14.40 -6.62
CA ALA A 101 -21.36 -13.44 -7.71
C ALA A 101 -21.14 -12.01 -7.22
N TYR A 102 -21.70 -11.63 -6.07
CA TYR A 102 -21.42 -10.32 -5.44
C TYR A 102 -19.97 -10.21 -4.98
N LEU A 103 -19.41 -11.25 -4.35
CA LEU A 103 -18.00 -11.26 -3.95
C LEU A 103 -17.05 -11.18 -5.15
N GLY A 104 -17.37 -11.90 -6.23
CA GLY A 104 -16.63 -11.82 -7.48
C GLY A 104 -16.65 -10.41 -8.06
N ARG A 105 -17.83 -9.76 -8.11
CA ARG A 105 -17.94 -8.38 -8.59
C ARG A 105 -17.26 -7.39 -7.67
N THR A 106 -17.32 -7.61 -6.35
CA THR A 106 -16.54 -6.83 -5.38
C THR A 106 -15.05 -6.87 -5.71
N GLN A 107 -14.50 -8.06 -5.93
CA GLN A 107 -13.08 -8.23 -6.26
C GLN A 107 -12.72 -7.54 -7.59
N ALA A 108 -13.55 -7.68 -8.61
CA ALA A 108 -13.37 -7.02 -9.90
C ALA A 108 -13.43 -5.48 -9.78
N SER A 109 -14.35 -4.96 -8.98
CA SER A 109 -14.49 -3.52 -8.70
C SER A 109 -13.29 -2.97 -7.91
N LEU A 110 -12.77 -3.73 -6.94
CA LEU A 110 -11.54 -3.39 -6.22
C LEU A 110 -10.34 -3.31 -7.16
N LEU A 111 -10.24 -4.21 -8.13
CA LEU A 111 -9.19 -4.20 -9.15
C LEU A 111 -9.24 -2.92 -9.99
N GLN A 112 -10.45 -2.44 -10.30
CA GLN A 112 -10.69 -1.19 -11.01
C GLN A 112 -10.64 0.05 -10.11
N LYS A 113 -10.49 -0.11 -8.79
CA LYS A 113 -10.57 0.95 -7.79
C LYS A 113 -11.96 1.62 -7.72
N ASP A 114 -13.00 0.93 -8.20
CA ASP A 114 -14.37 1.34 -7.95
C ASP A 114 -14.80 0.88 -6.55
N TYR A 115 -14.34 1.64 -5.57
CA TYR A 115 -14.57 1.32 -4.16
C TYR A 115 -16.04 1.48 -3.75
N ALA A 116 -16.80 2.32 -4.44
CA ALA A 116 -18.22 2.52 -4.15
C ALA A 116 -19.02 1.27 -4.54
N GLN A 117 -18.80 0.75 -5.74
CA GLN A 117 -19.44 -0.50 -6.18
C GLN A 117 -18.98 -1.69 -5.32
N ALA A 118 -17.68 -1.76 -5.02
CA ALA A 118 -17.12 -2.81 -4.17
C ALA A 118 -17.77 -2.80 -2.76
N LEU A 119 -17.97 -1.64 -2.16
CA LEU A 119 -18.63 -1.47 -0.86
C LEU A 119 -20.09 -1.96 -0.90
N ALA A 120 -20.82 -1.59 -1.95
CA ALA A 120 -22.23 -1.99 -2.11
C ALA A 120 -22.36 -3.51 -2.25
N ASP A 121 -21.55 -4.12 -3.12
CA ASP A 121 -21.59 -5.56 -3.38
C ASP A 121 -21.14 -6.40 -2.19
N ALA A 122 -20.05 -6.00 -1.50
CA ALA A 122 -19.60 -6.67 -0.29
C ALA A 122 -20.65 -6.58 0.83
N SER A 123 -21.33 -5.44 0.96
CA SER A 123 -22.44 -5.29 1.91
C SER A 123 -23.60 -6.23 1.57
N LYS A 124 -23.91 -6.38 0.29
CA LYS A 124 -24.93 -7.34 -0.16
C LYS A 124 -24.53 -8.78 0.09
N ALA A 125 -23.27 -9.13 -0.12
CA ALA A 125 -22.75 -10.45 0.23
C ALA A 125 -22.88 -10.76 1.72
N ILE A 126 -22.62 -9.77 2.61
CA ILE A 126 -22.80 -9.90 4.07
C ILE A 126 -24.29 -10.11 4.42
N GLU A 127 -25.21 -9.38 3.78
CA GLU A 127 -26.66 -9.59 4.00
C GLU A 127 -27.07 -11.02 3.64
N LEU A 128 -26.51 -11.56 2.56
CA LEU A 128 -26.85 -12.92 2.10
C LEU A 128 -26.19 -14.00 2.98
N LYS A 129 -24.96 -13.78 3.40
CA LYS A 129 -24.20 -14.70 4.28
C LYS A 129 -23.38 -13.94 5.33
N PRO A 130 -23.95 -13.66 6.51
CA PRO A 130 -23.30 -12.90 7.58
C PRO A 130 -22.07 -13.58 8.17
N ASP A 131 -21.87 -14.87 7.94
CA ASP A 131 -20.74 -15.62 8.50
C ASP A 131 -19.52 -15.68 7.57
N ASN A 132 -19.59 -15.12 6.39
CA ASN A 132 -18.49 -15.15 5.44
C ASN A 132 -17.41 -14.08 5.77
N ALA A 133 -16.28 -14.52 6.32
CA ALA A 133 -15.14 -13.64 6.65
C ALA A 133 -14.62 -12.86 5.42
N ILE A 134 -14.69 -13.43 4.22
CA ILE A 134 -14.19 -12.82 2.98
C ILE A 134 -15.01 -11.58 2.62
N ALA A 135 -16.32 -11.60 2.89
CA ALA A 135 -17.19 -10.48 2.61
C ALA A 135 -16.81 -9.24 3.45
N TYR A 136 -16.56 -9.43 4.74
CA TYR A 136 -16.06 -8.36 5.63
C TYR A 136 -14.66 -7.89 5.20
N LYS A 137 -13.76 -8.81 4.87
CA LYS A 137 -12.42 -8.46 4.36
C LYS A 137 -12.53 -7.57 3.12
N PHE A 138 -13.34 -7.94 2.14
CA PHE A 138 -13.49 -7.17 0.91
C PHE A 138 -14.17 -5.82 1.14
N ARG A 139 -15.15 -5.76 2.06
CA ARG A 139 -15.76 -4.48 2.45
C ARG A 139 -14.73 -3.57 3.12
N GLY A 140 -13.92 -4.10 4.01
CA GLY A 140 -12.81 -3.37 4.63
C GLY A 140 -11.80 -2.84 3.61
N PHE A 141 -11.49 -3.58 2.53
CA PHE A 141 -10.67 -3.05 1.43
C PHE A 141 -11.33 -1.89 0.70
N ALA A 142 -12.64 -1.96 0.43
CA ALA A 142 -13.37 -0.87 -0.18
C ALA A 142 -13.41 0.37 0.72
N GLU A 143 -13.61 0.19 2.02
CA GLU A 143 -13.60 1.25 3.02
C GLU A 143 -12.23 1.93 3.12
N ILE A 144 -11.14 1.15 3.08
CA ILE A 144 -9.78 1.69 2.96
C ILE A 144 -9.66 2.58 1.71
N GLY A 145 -10.14 2.11 0.56
CA GLY A 145 -10.11 2.87 -0.68
C GLY A 145 -10.89 4.19 -0.61
N LEU A 146 -11.94 4.21 0.20
CA LEU A 146 -12.76 5.40 0.48
C LEU A 146 -12.24 6.23 1.68
N SER A 147 -11.09 5.86 2.26
CA SER A 147 -10.54 6.47 3.48
C SER A 147 -11.45 6.40 4.71
N GLN A 148 -12.36 5.43 4.77
CA GLN A 148 -13.27 5.17 5.89
C GLN A 148 -12.59 4.25 6.92
N TRP A 149 -11.51 4.74 7.53
CA TRP A 149 -10.59 3.94 8.34
C TRP A 149 -11.24 3.24 9.53
N ASP A 150 -12.17 3.92 10.26
CA ASP A 150 -12.86 3.35 11.42
C ASP A 150 -13.72 2.14 11.03
N LYS A 151 -14.42 2.24 9.89
CA LYS A 151 -15.25 1.14 9.38
C LYS A 151 -14.36 -0.02 8.96
N ALA A 152 -13.26 0.26 8.25
CA ALA A 152 -12.29 -0.76 7.86
C ALA A 152 -11.71 -1.52 9.07
N VAL A 153 -11.39 -0.82 10.17
CA VAL A 153 -10.96 -1.47 11.43
C VAL A 153 -12.03 -2.41 11.96
N THR A 154 -13.29 -1.98 11.94
CA THR A 154 -14.43 -2.80 12.37
C THR A 154 -14.57 -4.06 11.53
N ASP A 155 -14.53 -3.91 10.22
CA ASP A 155 -14.69 -5.02 9.27
C ASP A 155 -13.54 -6.01 9.32
N PHE A 156 -12.28 -5.55 9.37
CA PHE A 156 -11.15 -6.47 9.55
C PHE A 156 -11.15 -7.12 10.93
N THR A 157 -11.69 -6.47 11.96
CA THR A 157 -11.88 -7.10 13.27
C THR A 157 -12.88 -8.25 13.18
N THR A 158 -14.01 -8.05 12.51
CA THR A 158 -14.99 -9.11 12.27
C THR A 158 -14.43 -10.22 11.39
N ALA A 159 -13.67 -9.87 10.34
CA ALA A 159 -13.00 -10.85 9.48
C ALA A 159 -12.00 -11.70 10.28
N ASN A 160 -11.22 -11.11 11.19
CA ASN A 160 -10.29 -11.83 12.06
C ASN A 160 -11.00 -12.75 13.08
N GLN A 161 -12.15 -12.34 13.61
CA GLN A 161 -12.94 -13.18 14.50
C GLN A 161 -13.46 -14.43 13.79
N LYS A 162 -13.84 -14.29 12.51
CA LYS A 162 -14.36 -15.39 11.68
C LYS A 162 -13.25 -16.24 11.06
N ASN A 163 -12.11 -15.65 10.73
CA ASN A 163 -10.93 -16.32 10.18
C ASN A 163 -9.65 -15.71 10.77
N PRO A 164 -9.18 -16.22 11.93
CA PRO A 164 -8.00 -15.69 12.61
C PRO A 164 -6.68 -16.03 11.94
N ASP A 165 -6.69 -16.90 10.93
CA ASP A 165 -5.46 -17.35 10.28
C ASP A 165 -5.10 -16.54 9.01
N ASP A 166 -5.97 -15.63 8.58
CA ASP A 166 -5.67 -14.77 7.43
C ASP A 166 -4.78 -13.58 7.83
N PRO A 167 -3.48 -13.57 7.46
CA PRO A 167 -2.57 -12.49 7.84
C PRO A 167 -2.92 -11.14 7.20
N GLN A 168 -3.62 -11.15 6.06
CA GLN A 168 -4.01 -9.91 5.38
C GLN A 168 -4.95 -9.06 6.23
N ASN A 169 -5.83 -9.68 7.01
CA ASN A 169 -6.75 -8.93 7.84
C ASN A 169 -6.01 -8.14 8.93
N TYR A 170 -5.01 -8.73 9.58
CA TYR A 170 -4.18 -8.07 10.59
C TYR A 170 -3.38 -6.92 9.95
N ASP A 171 -2.73 -7.18 8.81
CA ASP A 171 -1.95 -6.17 8.10
C ASP A 171 -2.79 -4.95 7.72
N ARG A 172 -3.97 -5.17 7.16
CA ARG A 172 -4.85 -4.09 6.73
C ARG A 172 -5.51 -3.36 7.90
N ARG A 173 -5.85 -4.07 8.98
CA ARG A 173 -6.33 -3.45 10.21
C ARG A 173 -5.26 -2.57 10.85
N ALA A 174 -4.02 -3.07 10.94
CA ALA A 174 -2.90 -2.29 11.42
C ALA A 174 -2.68 -1.02 10.59
N TRP A 175 -2.78 -1.14 9.26
CA TRP A 175 -2.63 0.01 8.38
C TRP A 175 -3.76 1.04 8.57
N ALA A 176 -5.01 0.60 8.71
CA ALA A 176 -6.13 1.48 9.02
C ALA A 176 -5.95 2.16 10.39
N ASN A 177 -5.55 1.41 11.43
CA ASN A 177 -5.24 1.95 12.75
C ASN A 177 -4.12 3.00 12.72
N ARG A 178 -3.07 2.81 11.91
CA ARG A 178 -2.03 3.82 11.75
C ARG A 178 -2.55 5.11 11.14
N ASN A 179 -3.47 5.05 10.18
CA ASN A 179 -4.10 6.24 9.59
C ASN A 179 -4.99 6.98 10.61
N LEU A 180 -5.59 6.27 11.54
CA LEU A 180 -6.33 6.82 12.69
C LEU A 180 -5.40 7.28 13.81
N LYS A 181 -4.08 7.09 13.71
CA LYS A 181 -3.08 7.30 14.77
C LYS A 181 -3.28 6.41 16.00
N ASN A 182 -4.00 5.32 15.88
CA ASN A 182 -4.16 4.27 16.88
C ASN A 182 -2.94 3.34 16.83
N TYR A 183 -1.77 3.90 17.14
CA TYR A 183 -0.48 3.23 16.93
C TYR A 183 -0.31 1.96 17.77
N ASP A 184 -0.80 1.94 19.01
CA ASP A 184 -0.70 0.76 19.87
C ASP A 184 -1.47 -0.44 19.29
N ALA A 185 -2.66 -0.21 18.75
CA ALA A 185 -3.44 -1.24 18.05
C ALA A 185 -2.72 -1.74 16.79
N ALA A 186 -2.10 -0.85 16.03
CA ALA A 186 -1.32 -1.23 14.87
C ALA A 186 -0.08 -2.07 15.24
N VAL A 187 0.63 -1.70 16.31
CA VAL A 187 1.78 -2.45 16.83
C VAL A 187 1.34 -3.86 17.26
N ALA A 188 0.18 -3.98 17.92
CA ALA A 188 -0.35 -5.30 18.34
C ALA A 188 -0.58 -6.20 17.11
N ASP A 189 -1.21 -5.71 16.06
CA ASP A 189 -1.47 -6.46 14.84
C ASP A 189 -0.18 -6.90 14.13
N TYR A 190 0.80 -5.99 13.96
CA TYR A 190 2.09 -6.35 13.37
C TYR A 190 2.86 -7.34 14.26
N THR A 191 2.69 -7.28 15.58
CA THR A 191 3.30 -8.25 16.50
C THR A 191 2.73 -9.65 16.26
N ILE A 192 1.40 -9.78 16.09
CA ILE A 192 0.77 -11.06 15.74
C ILE A 192 1.33 -11.60 14.41
N LEU A 193 1.53 -10.75 13.40
CA LEU A 193 2.10 -11.18 12.12
C LEU A 193 3.54 -11.69 12.28
N ILE A 194 4.36 -11.01 13.07
CA ILE A 194 5.75 -11.39 13.32
C ILE A 194 5.82 -12.68 14.16
N GLU A 195 4.92 -12.88 15.14
CA GLU A 195 4.82 -14.12 15.91
C GLU A 195 4.43 -15.31 15.03
N LYS A 196 3.48 -15.11 14.10
CA LYS A 196 3.08 -16.14 13.12
C LYS A 196 4.19 -16.43 12.11
N ASN A 197 4.93 -15.41 11.67
CA ASN A 197 6.04 -15.53 10.74
C ASN A 197 7.20 -14.59 11.13
N PRO A 198 8.17 -15.07 11.93
CA PRO A 198 9.33 -14.27 12.33
C PRO A 198 10.21 -13.77 11.17
N ALA A 199 10.06 -14.34 9.97
CA ALA A 199 10.76 -13.92 8.76
C ALA A 199 9.96 -12.91 7.92
N ASP A 200 8.83 -12.41 8.41
CA ASP A 200 8.06 -11.37 7.74
C ASP A 200 8.76 -10.01 7.84
N THR A 201 9.64 -9.76 6.87
CA THR A 201 10.41 -8.51 6.77
C THR A 201 9.49 -7.29 6.68
N GLU A 202 8.35 -7.43 5.99
CA GLU A 202 7.43 -6.31 5.78
C GLU A 202 6.70 -5.94 7.08
N ALA A 203 6.27 -6.92 7.86
CA ALA A 203 5.67 -6.69 9.17
C ALA A 203 6.66 -6.03 10.15
N LEU A 204 7.94 -6.47 10.17
CA LEU A 204 8.99 -5.84 10.96
C LEU A 204 9.18 -4.36 10.55
N VAL A 205 9.33 -4.08 9.26
CA VAL A 205 9.51 -2.70 8.76
C VAL A 205 8.30 -1.82 9.09
N ARG A 206 7.09 -2.34 8.97
CA ARG A 206 5.86 -1.60 9.26
C ARG A 206 5.69 -1.34 10.76
N ARG A 207 6.05 -2.30 11.62
CA ARG A 207 6.06 -2.09 13.08
C ARG A 207 7.11 -1.07 13.48
N GLY A 208 8.33 -1.16 12.94
CA GLY A 208 9.39 -0.17 13.14
C GLY A 208 8.98 1.23 12.70
N ALA A 209 8.29 1.36 11.55
CA ALA A 209 7.74 2.65 11.11
C ALA A 209 6.63 3.17 12.03
N THR A 210 5.87 2.27 12.65
CA THR A 210 4.86 2.65 13.65
C THR A 210 5.53 3.13 14.94
N TYR A 211 6.56 2.43 15.43
CA TYR A 211 7.36 2.89 16.57
C TYR A 211 8.06 4.23 16.30
N THR A 212 8.52 4.47 15.07
CA THR A 212 9.05 5.78 14.66
C THR A 212 8.01 6.88 14.81
N SER A 213 6.76 6.63 14.40
CA SER A 213 5.65 7.58 14.56
C SER A 213 5.28 7.84 16.03
N MET A 214 5.56 6.88 16.91
CA MET A 214 5.41 6.99 18.38
C MET A 214 6.64 7.59 19.05
N THR A 215 7.67 7.99 18.31
CA THR A 215 8.98 8.43 18.85
C THR A 215 9.68 7.39 19.74
N GLN A 216 9.31 6.12 19.62
CA GLN A 216 9.93 4.98 20.31
C GLN A 216 11.11 4.45 19.46
N TYR A 217 12.13 5.29 19.31
CA TYR A 217 13.23 5.07 18.35
C TYR A 217 14.04 3.81 18.65
N GLU A 218 14.23 3.43 19.90
CA GLU A 218 14.97 2.24 20.30
C GLU A 218 14.29 0.97 19.76
N LYS A 219 12.96 0.88 19.87
CA LYS A 219 12.18 -0.23 19.33
C LYS A 219 12.18 -0.24 17.79
N ALA A 220 12.10 0.94 17.17
CA ALA A 220 12.18 1.06 15.72
C ALA A 220 13.54 0.59 15.19
N VAL A 221 14.65 0.93 15.86
CA VAL A 221 16.00 0.44 15.53
C VAL A 221 16.04 -1.08 15.57
N ALA A 222 15.51 -1.70 16.63
CA ALA A 222 15.51 -3.15 16.78
C ALA A 222 14.76 -3.85 15.62
N ASP A 223 13.58 -3.36 15.26
CA ASP A 223 12.77 -3.90 14.17
C ASP A 223 13.46 -3.75 12.80
N TYR A 224 14.01 -2.57 12.49
CA TYR A 224 14.73 -2.36 11.23
C TYR A 224 16.00 -3.20 11.13
N GLN A 225 16.74 -3.36 12.24
CA GLN A 225 17.89 -4.26 12.28
C GLN A 225 17.50 -5.72 12.07
N ALA A 226 16.38 -6.16 12.67
CA ALA A 226 15.85 -7.50 12.46
C ALA A 226 15.46 -7.72 10.99
N ALA A 227 14.78 -6.75 10.37
CA ALA A 227 14.43 -6.80 8.96
C ALA A 227 15.67 -6.88 8.05
N LEU A 228 16.72 -6.08 8.33
CA LEU A 228 17.96 -6.06 7.54
C LEU A 228 18.82 -7.32 7.74
N LYS A 229 18.69 -8.03 8.85
CA LYS A 229 19.31 -9.37 8.99
C LYS A 229 18.71 -10.38 8.02
N LEU A 230 17.42 -10.26 7.72
CA LEU A 230 16.70 -11.13 6.77
C LEU A 230 16.89 -10.67 5.32
N LYS A 231 16.96 -9.35 5.10
CA LYS A 231 17.10 -8.74 3.77
C LYS A 231 18.10 -7.58 3.83
N PRO A 232 19.43 -7.88 3.74
CA PRO A 232 20.48 -6.88 3.92
C PRO A 232 20.48 -5.75 2.89
N ASP A 233 20.00 -6.02 1.66
CA ASP A 233 20.03 -5.09 0.53
C ASP A 233 18.77 -4.21 0.42
N ASP A 234 17.91 -4.19 1.45
CA ASP A 234 16.73 -3.32 1.44
C ASP A 234 17.12 -1.87 1.76
N TYR A 235 17.40 -1.12 0.69
CA TYR A 235 17.82 0.27 0.76
C TYR A 235 16.84 1.17 1.55
N ASP A 236 15.53 0.99 1.35
CA ASP A 236 14.51 1.77 2.07
C ASP A 236 14.60 1.55 3.59
N THR A 237 14.79 0.32 4.01
CA THR A 237 14.94 -0.03 5.43
C THR A 237 16.27 0.50 5.99
N VAL A 238 17.37 0.49 5.22
CA VAL A 238 18.63 1.13 5.61
C VAL A 238 18.44 2.63 5.87
N GLN A 239 17.77 3.34 4.97
CA GLN A 239 17.49 4.77 5.13
C GLN A 239 16.62 5.06 6.37
N ARG A 240 15.61 4.23 6.62
CA ARG A 240 14.76 4.34 7.83
C ARG A 240 15.56 4.12 9.10
N LEU A 241 16.45 3.13 9.12
CA LEU A 241 17.33 2.84 10.25
C LEU A 241 18.26 4.03 10.53
N GLN A 242 18.91 4.58 9.51
CA GLN A 242 19.80 5.75 9.65
C GLN A 242 19.03 6.95 10.21
N TYR A 243 17.83 7.22 9.70
CA TYR A 243 16.99 8.28 10.21
C TYR A 243 16.68 8.14 11.71
N VAL A 244 16.22 6.96 12.14
CA VAL A 244 15.87 6.77 13.56
C VAL A 244 17.08 6.75 14.48
N GLN A 245 18.24 6.27 14.00
CA GLN A 245 19.50 6.34 14.76
C GLN A 245 19.96 7.79 14.95
N ALA A 246 19.86 8.63 13.92
CA ALA A 246 20.16 10.06 14.03
C ALA A 246 19.20 10.78 14.97
N ALA A 247 17.89 10.48 14.89
CA ALA A 247 16.89 11.05 15.80
C ALA A 247 17.13 10.62 17.26
N LEU A 248 17.51 9.37 17.49
CA LEU A 248 17.87 8.86 18.82
C LEU A 248 19.13 9.54 19.36
N ALA A 249 20.16 9.71 18.54
CA ALA A 249 21.38 10.40 18.93
C ALA A 249 21.10 11.87 19.29
N SER A 250 20.27 12.55 18.51
CA SER A 250 19.84 13.94 18.79
C SER A 250 19.05 14.05 20.10
N LYS A 251 18.16 13.09 20.38
CA LYS A 251 17.39 13.05 21.63
C LYS A 251 18.28 12.86 22.87
N ASN A 252 19.35 12.08 22.72
CA ASN A 252 20.29 11.74 23.80
C ASN A 252 21.49 12.69 23.86
N ALA A 253 21.60 13.64 22.93
CA ALA A 253 22.67 14.65 22.97
C ALA A 253 22.53 15.48 24.23
N PRO A 254 23.64 15.72 24.98
CA PRO A 254 23.60 16.64 26.10
C PRO A 254 23.18 18.04 25.59
N PRO A 255 22.44 18.81 26.39
CA PRO A 255 22.12 20.16 26.02
C PRO A 255 23.41 20.89 25.64
N PRO A 256 23.39 21.75 24.60
CA PRO A 256 24.58 22.49 24.22
C PRO A 256 25.16 23.16 25.48
N THR A 257 26.37 22.75 25.86
CA THR A 257 27.08 23.43 26.92
C THR A 257 27.13 24.90 26.54
N ALA A 258 26.47 25.72 27.34
CA ALA A 258 26.52 27.17 27.11
C ALA A 258 28.00 27.55 26.91
N THR A 259 28.34 27.93 25.69
CA THR A 259 29.66 28.47 25.42
C THR A 259 29.84 29.59 26.46
N PRO A 260 30.83 29.52 27.34
CA PRO A 260 31.02 30.61 28.29
C PRO A 260 31.03 31.91 27.49
N ALA A 261 30.19 32.85 27.88
CA ALA A 261 30.10 34.13 27.20
C ALA A 261 31.53 34.63 26.99
N PRO A 262 31.93 35.09 25.80
CA PRO A 262 33.27 35.58 25.57
C PRO A 262 33.57 36.59 26.66
N THR A 263 34.59 36.32 27.47
CA THR A 263 35.08 37.27 28.46
C THR A 263 35.26 38.58 27.70
N PRO A 264 34.71 39.70 28.18
CA PRO A 264 34.89 40.98 27.50
C PRO A 264 36.39 41.21 27.35
N GLU A 265 36.88 41.05 26.11
CA GLU A 265 38.25 41.45 25.80
C GLU A 265 38.36 42.92 26.18
N LYS A 266 39.31 43.23 27.05
CA LYS A 266 39.66 44.61 27.29
C LYS A 266 39.87 45.26 25.91
N PRO A 267 39.30 46.45 25.65
CA PRO A 267 39.45 47.08 24.35
C PRO A 267 40.93 47.13 24.02
N GLY A 268 41.37 46.31 23.12
CA GLY A 268 42.76 46.25 22.68
C GLY A 268 43.13 47.60 22.13
N LEU A 269 44.24 48.16 22.60
CA LEU A 269 44.80 49.39 22.05
C LEU A 269 44.77 49.33 20.54
N ILE A 270 44.07 50.25 19.92
CA ILE A 270 44.04 50.40 18.47
C ILE A 270 45.44 50.70 18.01
N THR A 271 46.22 49.73 17.60
CA THR A 271 47.56 49.92 17.10
C THR A 271 47.51 50.50 15.69
N PRO A 272 48.44 51.35 15.28
CA PRO A 272 48.50 51.91 13.93
C PRO A 272 48.49 50.83 12.84
N LEU A 273 48.95 49.65 13.18
CA LEU A 273 48.93 48.45 12.25
C LEU A 273 47.51 47.97 11.98
N ASN A 274 46.65 47.92 12.99
CA ASN A 274 45.28 47.46 12.83
C ASN A 274 44.43 48.49 12.03
N ILE A 275 44.72 49.78 12.16
CA ILE A 275 44.11 50.82 11.33
C ILE A 275 44.54 50.66 9.88
N GLY A 276 45.81 50.38 9.61
CA GLY A 276 46.33 50.16 8.28
C GLY A 276 45.68 48.96 7.56
N ILE A 277 45.47 47.85 8.28
CA ILE A 277 44.80 46.67 7.76
C ILE A 277 43.31 46.97 7.45
N ALA A 278 42.59 47.66 8.32
CA ALA A 278 41.20 48.02 8.08
C ALA A 278 41.04 48.94 6.85
N ILE A 279 41.94 49.93 6.67
CA ILE A 279 41.93 50.80 5.49
C ILE A 279 42.25 50.01 4.22
N ALA A 280 43.21 49.09 4.26
CA ALA A 280 43.55 48.23 3.12
C ALA A 280 42.37 47.34 2.69
N VAL A 281 41.64 46.75 3.63
CA VAL A 281 40.44 45.93 3.37
C VAL A 281 39.33 46.78 2.73
N LEU A 282 39.10 48.01 3.22
CA LEU A 282 38.10 48.91 2.63
C LEU A 282 38.46 49.34 1.20
N ILE A 283 39.75 49.57 0.93
CA ILE A 283 40.22 49.88 -0.43
C ILE A 283 40.01 48.68 -1.38
N ILE A 284 40.30 47.45 -0.93
CA ILE A 284 40.07 46.23 -1.73
C ILE A 284 38.59 46.07 -2.03
N ILE A 285 37.72 46.27 -1.04
CA ILE A 285 36.26 46.20 -1.24
C ILE A 285 35.78 47.25 -2.27
N ALA A 286 36.29 48.46 -2.18
CA ALA A 286 35.98 49.53 -3.13
C ALA A 286 36.46 49.24 -4.55
N ILE A 287 37.63 48.62 -4.71
CA ILE A 287 38.17 48.18 -6.02
C ILE A 287 37.31 47.08 -6.60
N ILE A 288 36.96 46.06 -5.80
CA ILE A 288 36.07 44.97 -6.22
C ILE A 288 34.71 45.51 -6.63
N GLY A 289 34.10 46.38 -5.86
CA GLY A 289 32.82 47.02 -6.19
C GLY A 289 32.88 47.81 -7.51
N ARG A 290 34.02 48.51 -7.77
CA ARG A 290 34.20 49.23 -9.05
C ARG A 290 34.39 48.31 -10.27
N LEU A 291 35.05 47.17 -10.07
CA LEU A 291 35.20 46.14 -11.12
C LEU A 291 33.89 45.50 -11.47
N ILE A 292 33.06 45.21 -10.46
CA ILE A 292 31.71 44.60 -10.69
C ILE A 292 30.77 45.60 -11.42
N THR A 293 30.82 46.88 -11.05
CA THR A 293 29.99 47.91 -11.75
C THR A 293 30.48 48.20 -13.16
N ARG A 294 31.78 48.08 -13.43
CA ARG A 294 32.36 48.25 -14.75
C ARG A 294 32.00 47.09 -15.69
N GLY A 295 32.01 45.86 -15.22
CA GLY A 295 31.58 44.68 -15.98
C GLY A 295 30.09 44.73 -16.38
N LYS A 296 29.23 45.27 -15.51
CA LYS A 296 27.80 45.47 -15.88
C LYS A 296 27.58 46.59 -16.88
N ALA A 297 28.45 47.57 -17.01
CA ALA A 297 28.32 48.66 -17.97
C ALA A 297 28.73 48.24 -19.41
N GLU A 298 29.64 47.28 -19.53
CA GLU A 298 30.04 46.72 -20.83
C GLU A 298 29.03 45.74 -21.42
N GLU A 299 28.31 44.96 -20.59
CA GLU A 299 27.24 44.06 -21.06
C GLU A 299 26.00 44.84 -21.61
N THR A 300 25.73 46.06 -21.12
CA THR A 300 24.58 46.84 -21.59
C THR A 300 24.87 47.59 -22.90
N SER A 301 26.15 47.74 -23.28
CA SER A 301 26.58 48.42 -24.51
C SER A 301 26.62 47.51 -25.76
N SER A 302 26.72 46.19 -25.56
CA SER A 302 26.82 45.22 -26.67
C SER A 302 25.49 44.72 -27.21
N GLY A 303 24.36 45.11 -26.62
CA GLY A 303 23.00 44.65 -26.96
C GLY A 303 22.22 45.51 -27.94
N ARG A 304 22.81 46.53 -28.61
CA ARG A 304 22.09 47.43 -29.49
C ARG A 304 22.76 47.61 -30.84
N ILE A 305 22.88 46.60 -31.65
CA ILE A 305 22.98 46.62 -33.11
C ILE A 305 22.51 45.27 -33.68
N ARG A 306 21.36 45.23 -34.21
CA ARG A 306 20.66 44.54 -35.31
C ARG A 306 19.30 44.04 -34.91
#